data_c30f5c1747ba5c8dd9cd0855534c3727
#
_entry.id   c30f5c1747ba5c8dd9cd0855534c3727
#
_cell.length_a   1.000
_cell.length_b   1.000
_cell.length_c   1.000
_cell.angle_alpha   90.00
_cell.angle_beta   90.00
_cell.angle_gamma   90.00
#
_symmetry.space_group_name_H-M   'P 1'
#
loop_
_entity.id
_entity.type
_entity.pdbx_description
1 polymer ?
#
loop_
_entity_poly.entity_id
_entity_poly.type
_entity_poly.pdbx_seq_one_letter_code
_entity_poly.pdbx_strand_id
1 'polypeptide(L)'
;MITYNGVITDLEPGIPKCEVKWAFRSITMNKGSGGDRIPVELFQILKDDAVKMLHSICQQIWKTQQWPQDWKRSVFIPIPKKGNAKECSNYCIIALISHAGRIVLKILQARLQQYVNHELPDVQVGFRKGRGTRDKIANILGIIKKAREF
;
A
#
# COMPACT_ATOMS: atom_id res chain seq x y z
N MET A 1 9.14 -16.97 13.97
CA MET A 1 7.93 -16.88 14.80
C MET A 1 8.18 -15.77 15.81
N ILE A 2 7.67 -14.55 15.55
CA ILE A 2 7.89 -13.41 16.44
C ILE A 2 6.64 -13.35 17.32
N THR A 3 6.79 -13.74 18.58
CA THR A 3 5.74 -13.63 19.60
C THR A 3 5.73 -12.20 20.12
N TYR A 4 4.68 -11.45 19.76
CA TYR A 4 4.43 -10.12 20.31
C TYR A 4 3.75 -10.25 21.67
N ASN A 5 4.50 -10.04 22.74
CA ASN A 5 3.98 -9.67 24.05
C ASN A 5 3.88 -8.14 24.12
N GLY A 6 2.77 -7.57 23.71
CA GLY A 6 2.20 -6.27 24.12
C GLY A 6 3.05 -5.01 24.29
N VAL A 7 4.35 -5.04 24.00
CA VAL A 7 5.25 -3.89 24.03
C VAL A 7 5.98 -3.87 22.69
N ILE A 8 5.75 -2.83 21.91
CA ILE A 8 6.57 -2.51 20.75
C ILE A 8 7.95 -2.14 21.30
N THR A 9 8.77 -3.14 21.52
CA THR A 9 10.17 -2.91 21.88
C THR A 9 10.98 -2.73 20.61
N ASP A 10 11.91 -1.85 20.64
CA ASP A 10 12.89 -1.28 19.71
C ASP A 10 13.55 -2.19 18.65
N LEU A 11 13.05 -3.34 18.34
CA LEU A 11 13.74 -4.35 17.55
C LEU A 11 12.89 -4.93 16.42
N GLU A 12 12.14 -4.10 15.72
CA GLU A 12 11.70 -4.53 14.41
C GLU A 12 12.95 -4.73 13.54
N PRO A 13 13.20 -5.94 13.04
CA PRO A 13 14.36 -6.18 12.20
C PRO A 13 14.28 -5.28 10.97
N GLY A 14 15.43 -4.71 10.59
CA GLY A 14 15.51 -3.94 9.35
C GLY A 14 14.91 -4.71 8.17
N ILE A 15 14.59 -4.01 7.10
CA ILE A 15 13.96 -4.64 5.92
C ILE A 15 14.96 -5.61 5.26
N PRO A 16 14.72 -6.93 5.26
CA PRO A 16 15.63 -7.90 4.65
C PRO A 16 15.50 -7.88 3.12
N LYS A 17 16.57 -8.28 2.44
CA LYS A 17 16.63 -8.31 0.98
C LYS A 17 15.55 -9.19 0.34
N CYS A 18 15.11 -10.24 1.01
CA CYS A 18 14.05 -11.13 0.53
C CYS A 18 12.70 -10.41 0.42
N GLU A 19 12.35 -9.54 1.37
CA GLU A 19 11.13 -8.73 1.29
C GLU A 19 11.19 -7.73 0.14
N VAL A 20 12.34 -7.08 -0.07
CA VAL A 20 12.54 -6.18 -1.21
C VAL A 20 12.37 -6.95 -2.53
N LYS A 21 12.99 -8.14 -2.64
CA LYS A 21 12.87 -9.00 -3.83
C LYS A 21 11.42 -9.45 -4.06
N TRP A 22 10.70 -9.79 -3.02
CA TRP A 22 9.28 -10.14 -3.10
C TRP A 22 8.41 -8.95 -3.56
N ALA A 23 8.57 -7.79 -2.94
CA ALA A 23 7.83 -6.60 -3.31
C ALA A 23 8.17 -6.14 -4.75
N PHE A 24 9.44 -6.23 -5.15
CA PHE A 24 9.91 -5.93 -6.49
C PHE A 24 9.22 -6.81 -7.56
N ARG A 25 9.11 -8.13 -7.34
CA ARG A 25 8.44 -9.05 -8.26
C ARG A 25 6.95 -8.75 -8.45
N SER A 26 6.35 -8.01 -7.54
CA SER A 26 4.93 -7.67 -7.59
C SER A 26 4.61 -6.39 -8.37
N ILE A 27 5.63 -5.70 -8.88
CA ILE A 27 5.44 -4.50 -9.70
C ILE A 27 4.85 -4.94 -11.04
N THR A 28 3.73 -4.32 -11.39
CA THR A 28 3.09 -4.53 -12.70
C THR A 28 3.67 -3.56 -13.73
N MET A 29 3.88 -4.07 -14.94
CA MET A 29 4.34 -3.31 -16.10
C MET A 29 3.30 -2.30 -16.58
N ASN A 30 3.74 -1.40 -17.46
CA ASN A 30 2.88 -0.42 -18.15
C ASN A 30 2.10 0.48 -17.17
N LYS A 31 2.75 0.85 -16.06
CA LYS A 31 2.21 1.82 -15.11
C LYS A 31 2.96 3.14 -15.22
N GLY A 32 2.22 4.25 -15.14
CA GLY A 32 2.80 5.58 -15.15
C GLY A 32 3.84 5.77 -14.05
N SER A 33 4.94 6.43 -14.37
CA SER A 33 5.98 6.83 -13.43
C SER A 33 5.48 7.92 -12.49
N GLY A 34 6.03 7.97 -11.28
CA GLY A 34 5.79 9.06 -10.34
C GLY A 34 6.58 10.32 -10.65
N GLY A 35 6.76 11.18 -9.65
CA GLY A 35 7.49 12.44 -9.77
C GLY A 35 8.98 12.29 -10.12
N ASP A 36 9.57 11.12 -9.84
CA ASP A 36 10.94 10.75 -10.21
C ASP A 36 11.12 10.44 -11.70
N ARG A 37 10.02 10.28 -12.44
CA ARG A 37 9.99 9.93 -13.87
C ARG A 37 10.74 8.65 -14.23
N ILE A 38 11.00 7.77 -13.26
CA ILE A 38 11.67 6.49 -13.49
C ILE A 38 10.64 5.47 -13.99
N PRO A 39 10.74 4.98 -15.23
CA PRO A 39 9.83 3.98 -15.75
C PRO A 39 10.09 2.62 -15.09
N VAL A 40 9.04 1.82 -14.94
CA VAL A 40 9.13 0.48 -14.32
C VAL A 40 10.02 -0.47 -15.12
N GLU A 41 10.13 -0.27 -16.43
CA GLU A 41 10.96 -1.03 -17.36
C GLU A 41 12.45 -0.97 -17.01
N LEU A 42 12.90 0.19 -16.48
CA LEU A 42 14.29 0.34 -16.03
C LEU A 42 14.63 -0.63 -14.89
N PHE A 43 13.71 -0.83 -13.97
CA PHE A 43 13.90 -1.80 -12.89
C PHE A 43 14.04 -3.23 -13.40
N GLN A 44 13.35 -3.58 -14.50
CA GLN A 44 13.46 -4.89 -15.10
C GLN A 44 14.79 -5.12 -15.82
N ILE A 45 15.33 -4.08 -16.45
CA ILE A 45 16.65 -4.13 -17.10
C ILE A 45 17.73 -4.37 -16.03
N LEU A 46 17.65 -3.66 -14.90
CA LEU A 46 18.63 -3.73 -13.83
C LEU A 46 18.49 -4.99 -12.95
N LYS A 47 17.34 -5.67 -12.96
CA LYS A 47 17.07 -6.92 -12.21
C LYS A 47 17.63 -6.95 -10.79
N ASP A 48 18.66 -7.78 -10.56
CA ASP A 48 19.25 -7.97 -9.24
C ASP A 48 19.99 -6.73 -8.71
N ASP A 49 20.50 -5.87 -9.57
CA ASP A 49 21.16 -4.63 -9.16
C ASP A 49 20.13 -3.60 -8.69
N ALA A 50 18.96 -3.53 -9.33
CA ALA A 50 17.85 -2.74 -8.81
C ALA A 50 17.45 -3.21 -7.40
N VAL A 51 17.38 -4.51 -7.16
CA VAL A 51 17.06 -5.06 -5.83
C VAL A 51 18.13 -4.69 -4.80
N LYS A 52 19.42 -4.71 -5.15
CA LYS A 52 20.51 -4.29 -4.25
C LYS A 52 20.39 -2.81 -3.88
N MET A 53 20.20 -1.94 -4.89
CA MET A 53 20.03 -0.50 -4.68
C MET A 53 18.81 -0.19 -3.82
N LEU A 54 17.66 -0.77 -4.15
CA LEU A 54 16.43 -0.60 -3.38
C LEU A 54 16.57 -1.09 -1.94
N HIS A 55 17.26 -2.22 -1.73
CA HIS A 55 17.53 -2.73 -0.39
C HIS A 55 18.37 -1.74 0.43
N SER A 56 19.43 -1.17 -0.17
CA SER A 56 20.25 -0.14 0.49
C SER A 56 19.41 1.09 0.89
N ILE A 57 18.56 1.58 -0.02
CA ILE A 57 17.66 2.71 0.25
C ILE A 57 16.65 2.34 1.35
N CYS A 58 16.05 1.15 1.32
CA CYS A 58 15.14 0.68 2.36
C CYS A 58 15.82 0.65 3.73
N GLN A 59 17.05 0.16 3.81
CA GLN A 59 17.85 0.15 5.04
C GLN A 59 18.12 1.56 5.56
N GLN A 60 18.42 2.50 4.66
CA GLN A 60 18.65 3.89 5.03
C GLN A 60 17.37 4.54 5.56
N ILE A 61 16.25 4.37 4.86
CA ILE A 61 14.94 4.88 5.30
C ILE A 61 14.61 4.32 6.68
N TRP A 62 14.83 3.02 6.89
CA TRP A 62 14.56 2.35 8.16
C TRP A 62 15.38 2.91 9.32
N LYS A 63 16.67 3.18 9.08
CA LYS A 63 17.58 3.74 10.09
C LYS A 63 17.33 5.21 10.38
N THR A 64 17.09 6.01 9.33
CA THR A 64 17.04 7.48 9.46
C THR A 64 15.62 8.00 9.64
N GLN A 65 14.59 7.18 9.40
CA GLN A 65 13.17 7.57 9.36
C GLN A 65 12.89 8.68 8.32
N GLN A 66 13.82 8.87 7.38
CA GLN A 66 13.70 9.91 6.36
C GLN A 66 13.46 9.31 4.97
N TRP A 67 12.41 9.79 4.32
CA TRP A 67 12.09 9.43 2.95
C TRP A 67 12.79 10.36 1.96
N PRO A 68 13.25 9.85 0.80
CA PRO A 68 13.70 10.68 -0.31
C PRO A 68 12.64 11.72 -0.69
N GLN A 69 13.07 12.95 -0.98
CA GLN A 69 12.13 14.05 -1.25
C GLN A 69 11.23 13.76 -2.47
N ASP A 70 11.78 13.15 -3.51
CA ASP A 70 11.03 12.81 -4.72
C ASP A 70 9.95 11.75 -4.48
N TRP A 71 10.11 10.91 -3.44
CA TRP A 71 9.10 9.91 -3.09
C TRP A 71 7.95 10.48 -2.25
N LYS A 72 8.15 11.66 -1.66
CA LYS A 72 7.10 12.40 -0.93
C LYS A 72 6.15 13.14 -1.86
N ARG A 73 6.47 13.25 -3.15
CA ARG A 73 5.68 13.96 -4.14
C ARG A 73 4.87 12.99 -4.98
N SER A 74 3.60 13.31 -5.17
CA SER A 74 2.71 12.59 -6.08
C SER A 74 2.41 13.45 -7.30
N VAL A 75 2.30 12.84 -8.46
CA VAL A 75 1.78 13.49 -9.66
C VAL A 75 0.30 13.15 -9.77
N PHE A 76 -0.54 14.17 -9.79
CA PHE A 76 -1.98 14.00 -9.92
C PHE A 76 -2.40 14.05 -11.39
N ILE A 77 -3.12 13.01 -11.84
CA ILE A 77 -3.65 12.92 -13.19
C ILE A 77 -5.17 12.92 -13.11
N PRO A 78 -5.85 13.92 -13.70
CA PRO A 78 -7.30 13.92 -13.81
C PRO A 78 -7.72 12.98 -14.94
N ILE A 79 -8.56 11.99 -14.60
CA ILE A 79 -9.17 11.07 -15.58
C ILE A 79 -10.62 11.47 -15.77
N PRO A 80 -11.06 11.74 -17.02
CA PRO A 80 -12.44 12.10 -17.28
C PRO A 80 -13.39 10.93 -17.02
N LYS A 81 -14.47 11.18 -16.31
CA LYS A 81 -15.64 10.29 -16.21
C LYS A 81 -16.54 10.51 -17.41
N LYS A 82 -17.56 9.67 -17.54
CA LYS A 82 -18.63 9.93 -18.52
C LYS A 82 -19.39 11.18 -18.12
N GLY A 83 -19.53 12.13 -19.06
CA GLY A 83 -20.25 13.37 -18.84
C GLY A 83 -19.59 14.58 -19.49
N ASN A 84 -19.97 15.78 -19.07
CA ASN A 84 -19.42 17.02 -19.61
C ASN A 84 -17.97 17.25 -19.15
N ALA A 85 -17.02 17.26 -20.08
CA ALA A 85 -15.60 17.47 -19.79
C ALA A 85 -15.26 18.86 -19.24
N LYS A 86 -16.21 19.82 -19.29
CA LYS A 86 -16.00 21.19 -18.75
C LYS A 86 -16.25 21.27 -17.24
N GLU A 87 -16.81 20.23 -16.63
CA GLU A 87 -17.14 20.21 -15.21
C GLU A 87 -16.08 19.45 -14.40
N CYS A 88 -15.49 20.08 -13.39
CA CYS A 88 -14.47 19.47 -12.53
C CYS A 88 -14.98 18.21 -11.78
N SER A 89 -16.28 18.15 -11.47
CA SER A 89 -16.95 17.00 -10.85
C SER A 89 -16.88 15.73 -11.72
N ASN A 90 -16.70 15.89 -13.03
CA ASN A 90 -16.62 14.79 -13.98
C ASN A 90 -15.20 14.22 -14.15
N TYR A 91 -14.29 14.54 -13.24
CA TYR A 91 -12.96 13.96 -13.20
C TYR A 91 -12.73 13.12 -11.95
N CYS A 92 -11.97 12.04 -12.12
CA CYS A 92 -11.41 11.25 -11.02
C CYS A 92 -9.90 11.53 -10.97
N ILE A 93 -9.40 11.97 -9.82
CA ILE A 93 -7.97 12.24 -9.67
C ILE A 93 -7.26 10.96 -9.25
N ILE A 94 -6.22 10.58 -10.02
CA ILE A 94 -5.32 9.48 -9.66
C ILE A 94 -3.97 10.07 -9.26
N ALA A 95 -3.45 9.64 -8.11
CA ALA A 95 -2.12 9.99 -7.65
C ALA A 95 -1.10 8.95 -8.09
N LEU A 96 -0.10 9.38 -8.84
CA LEU A 96 1.05 8.56 -9.21
C LEU A 96 2.21 8.84 -8.25
N ILE A 97 2.71 7.79 -7.63
CA ILE A 97 3.89 7.80 -6.77
C ILE A 97 5.03 7.04 -7.44
N SER A 98 6.28 7.30 -7.02
CA SER A 98 7.45 6.61 -7.54
C SER A 98 7.31 5.08 -7.41
N HIS A 99 7.84 4.34 -8.38
CA HIS A 99 7.83 2.88 -8.34
C HIS A 99 8.66 2.35 -7.17
N ALA A 100 9.79 2.98 -6.88
CA ALA A 100 10.63 2.63 -5.75
C ALA A 100 9.93 2.88 -4.41
N GLY A 101 9.26 4.02 -4.24
CA GLY A 101 8.43 4.31 -3.06
C GLY A 101 7.30 3.30 -2.89
N ARG A 102 6.67 2.87 -3.98
CA ARG A 102 5.62 1.84 -3.97
C ARG A 102 6.12 0.48 -3.45
N ILE A 103 7.37 0.11 -3.74
CA ILE A 103 8.00 -1.11 -3.20
C ILE A 103 8.07 -1.05 -1.68
N VAL A 104 8.57 0.05 -1.13
CA VAL A 104 8.66 0.23 0.33
C VAL A 104 7.28 0.20 0.99
N LEU A 105 6.32 0.94 0.42
CA LEU A 105 4.93 0.95 0.91
C LEU A 105 4.31 -0.44 0.90
N LYS A 106 4.63 -1.27 -0.10
CA LYS A 106 4.14 -2.65 -0.16
C LYS A 106 4.72 -3.53 0.93
N ILE A 107 6.01 -3.36 1.26
CA ILE A 107 6.65 -4.07 2.37
C ILE A 107 5.98 -3.66 3.69
N LEU A 108 5.83 -2.35 3.92
CA LEU A 108 5.16 -1.83 5.11
C LEU A 108 3.72 -2.33 5.22
N GLN A 109 2.98 -2.31 4.10
CA GLN A 109 1.62 -2.84 4.05
C GLN A 109 1.56 -4.31 4.46
N ALA A 110 2.48 -5.15 3.96
CA ALA A 110 2.51 -6.57 4.29
C ALA A 110 2.80 -6.82 5.78
N ARG A 111 3.72 -6.05 6.36
CA ARG A 111 4.03 -6.10 7.80
C ARG A 111 2.86 -5.65 8.65
N LEU A 112 2.28 -4.49 8.33
CA LEU A 112 1.12 -3.94 9.02
C LEU A 112 -0.12 -4.82 8.88
N GLN A 113 -0.31 -5.48 7.73
CA GLN A 113 -1.48 -6.33 7.51
C GLN A 113 -1.55 -7.50 8.48
N GLN A 114 -0.42 -8.07 8.87
CA GLN A 114 -0.38 -9.15 9.86
C GLN A 114 -0.85 -8.63 11.23
N TYR A 115 -0.36 -7.46 11.63
CA TYR A 115 -0.74 -6.83 12.88
C TYR A 115 -2.21 -6.39 12.88
N VAL A 116 -2.62 -5.66 11.86
CA VAL A 116 -3.99 -5.13 11.71
C VAL A 116 -5.04 -6.25 11.67
N ASN A 117 -4.74 -7.38 11.01
CA ASN A 117 -5.66 -8.52 10.98
C ASN A 117 -5.90 -9.13 12.37
N HIS A 118 -4.93 -9.02 13.27
CA HIS A 118 -5.06 -9.50 14.64
C HIS A 118 -5.87 -8.53 15.52
N GLU A 119 -5.66 -7.22 15.33
CA GLU A 119 -6.28 -6.19 16.17
C GLU A 119 -7.70 -5.78 15.72
N LEU A 120 -8.03 -6.01 14.44
CA LEU A 120 -9.34 -5.63 13.93
C LEU A 120 -10.44 -6.58 14.42
N PRO A 121 -11.51 -6.04 15.05
CA PRO A 121 -12.64 -6.85 15.47
C PRO A 121 -13.35 -7.48 14.26
N ASP A 122 -14.00 -8.63 14.46
CA ASP A 122 -14.66 -9.38 13.40
C ASP A 122 -15.80 -8.64 12.70
N VAL A 123 -16.38 -7.66 13.40
CA VAL A 123 -17.43 -6.79 12.83
C VAL A 123 -16.89 -5.82 11.76
N GLN A 124 -15.56 -5.55 11.73
CA GLN A 124 -14.95 -4.71 10.72
C GLN A 124 -14.86 -5.46 9.40
N VAL A 125 -15.66 -5.08 8.44
CA VAL A 125 -15.75 -5.72 7.12
C VAL A 125 -14.98 -4.95 6.04
N GLY A 126 -14.80 -3.63 6.24
CA GLY A 126 -14.12 -2.76 5.29
C GLY A 126 -12.61 -3.01 5.25
N PHE A 127 -12.03 -3.08 4.03
CA PHE A 127 -10.59 -3.26 3.79
C PHE A 127 -9.97 -4.54 4.36
N ARG A 128 -10.80 -5.54 4.70
CA ARG A 128 -10.36 -6.84 5.21
C ARG A 128 -10.34 -7.87 4.08
N LYS A 129 -9.26 -8.65 3.99
CA LYS A 129 -9.13 -9.71 2.99
C LYS A 129 -10.24 -10.77 3.18
N GLY A 130 -10.90 -11.15 2.10
CA GLY A 130 -11.98 -12.14 2.13
C GLY A 130 -13.34 -11.59 2.58
N ARG A 131 -13.44 -10.31 2.89
CA ARG A 131 -14.71 -9.63 3.20
C ARG A 131 -15.13 -8.70 2.07
N GLY A 132 -16.40 -8.67 1.75
CA GLY A 132 -16.92 -7.88 0.64
C GLY A 132 -18.15 -7.04 1.01
N THR A 133 -18.73 -6.42 0.00
CA THR A 133 -19.95 -5.61 0.16
C THR A 133 -21.11 -6.41 0.72
N ARG A 134 -21.21 -7.71 0.37
CA ARG A 134 -22.25 -8.60 0.91
C ARG A 134 -22.19 -8.74 2.43
N ASP A 135 -20.97 -8.87 2.97
CA ASP A 135 -20.77 -8.96 4.42
C ASP A 135 -21.18 -7.67 5.14
N LYS A 136 -20.91 -6.51 4.50
CA LYS A 136 -21.37 -5.21 5.03
C LYS A 136 -22.88 -5.12 5.09
N ILE A 137 -23.55 -5.53 4.01
CA ILE A 137 -25.02 -5.54 3.94
C ILE A 137 -25.61 -6.51 4.98
N ALA A 138 -25.03 -7.70 5.10
CA ALA A 138 -25.49 -8.68 6.10
C ALA A 138 -25.37 -8.14 7.54
N ASN A 139 -24.28 -7.48 7.87
CA ASN A 139 -24.11 -6.86 9.19
C ASN A 139 -25.15 -5.75 9.46
N ILE A 140 -25.40 -4.89 8.46
CA ILE A 140 -26.40 -3.82 8.60
C ILE A 140 -27.80 -4.42 8.78
N LEU A 141 -28.17 -5.43 7.98
CA LEU A 141 -29.45 -6.11 8.13
C LEU A 141 -29.60 -6.79 9.48
N GLY A 142 -28.52 -7.39 10.01
CA GLY A 142 -28.49 -7.97 11.35
C GLY A 142 -28.75 -6.94 12.44
N ILE A 143 -28.15 -5.74 12.34
CA ILE A 143 -28.37 -4.63 13.29
C ILE A 143 -29.81 -4.14 13.21
N ILE A 144 -30.33 -3.95 11.99
CA ILE A 144 -31.73 -3.49 11.81
C ILE A 144 -32.71 -4.51 12.37
N LYS A 145 -32.47 -5.82 12.15
CA LYS A 145 -33.31 -6.88 12.72
C LYS A 145 -33.30 -6.82 14.24
N LYS A 146 -32.14 -6.76 14.85
CA LYS A 146 -32.01 -6.64 16.31
C LYS A 146 -32.69 -5.40 16.88
N ALA A 147 -32.57 -4.25 16.20
CA ALA A 147 -33.22 -3.00 16.62
C ALA A 147 -34.75 -3.03 16.53
N ARG A 148 -35.33 -3.98 15.77
CA ARG A 148 -36.80 -4.16 15.71
C ARG A 148 -37.34 -5.16 16.72
N GLU A 149 -36.47 -5.90 17.38
CA GLU A 149 -36.81 -6.85 18.44
C GLU A 149 -36.94 -6.19 19.82
N PHE A 150 -36.53 -4.90 19.93
CA PHE A 150 -36.68 -4.04 21.11
C PHE A 150 -37.70 -2.92 20.83
#